data_515244bf7b19ed35648a22ae126fa90b
#
_entry.id   515244bf7b19ed35648a22ae126fa90b
#
_cell.length_a   1.000
_cell.length_b   1.000
_cell.length_c   1.000
_cell.angle_alpha   90.00
_cell.angle_beta   90.00
_cell.angle_gamma   90.00
#
_symmetry.space_group_name_H-M   'P 1'
#
loop_
_entity.id
_entity.type
_entity.pdbx_description
1 polymer ?
#
loop_
_entity_poly.entity_id
_entity_poly.type
_entity_poly.pdbx_seq_one_letter_code
_entity_poly.pdbx_strand_id
1 'polypeptide(L)'
;MRNSYATHAVETVPFGPVLLGQTEKTLQALLRRTLAGTDLSEPQWVTLRLASMLDGQVDRVGLTSAVTDRAKFADTTAIIDYLTERRLLADGQPTGAGRELVTSVLAASDKTNGSIWRDLPTDDVEATTRVLNEVLRRARELTQSEAAKPPTRSVG
;
A
#
# COMPACT_ATOMS: atom_id res chain seq x y z
N MET A 1 2.91 -36.66 33.07
CA MET A 1 2.23 -35.67 32.19
C MET A 1 3.29 -35.03 31.30
N ARG A 2 3.34 -35.46 30.05
CA ARG A 2 4.28 -34.89 29.07
C ARG A 2 3.60 -33.72 28.41
N ASN A 3 4.07 -32.50 28.71
CA ASN A 3 3.68 -31.30 28.00
C ASN A 3 4.36 -31.30 26.63
N SER A 4 3.64 -31.76 25.62
CA SER A 4 4.04 -31.57 24.23
C SER A 4 3.69 -30.14 23.84
N TYR A 5 4.60 -29.21 24.13
CA TYR A 5 4.63 -27.96 23.38
C TYR A 5 5.11 -28.33 21.97
N ALA A 6 4.16 -28.49 21.05
CA ALA A 6 4.48 -28.52 19.64
C ALA A 6 5.11 -27.15 19.32
N THR A 7 6.44 -27.16 19.26
CA THR A 7 7.18 -26.05 18.65
C THR A 7 6.75 -26.03 17.19
N HIS A 8 5.77 -25.20 16.85
CA HIS A 8 5.55 -24.87 15.45
C HIS A 8 6.85 -24.24 14.97
N ALA A 9 7.63 -25.05 14.25
CA ALA A 9 8.76 -24.54 13.51
C ALA A 9 8.19 -23.43 12.60
N VAL A 10 8.59 -22.20 12.85
CA VAL A 10 8.20 -21.07 11.99
C VAL A 10 8.79 -21.40 10.63
N GLU A 11 7.92 -21.77 9.70
CA GLU A 11 8.32 -22.07 8.33
C GLU A 11 8.93 -20.81 7.73
N THR A 12 10.24 -20.84 7.49
CA THR A 12 10.96 -19.71 6.92
C THR A 12 10.81 -19.74 5.41
N VAL A 13 10.14 -18.75 4.86
CA VAL A 13 10.00 -18.57 3.41
C VAL A 13 11.24 -17.85 2.88
N PRO A 14 11.95 -18.39 1.88
CA PRO A 14 13.12 -17.73 1.31
C PRO A 14 12.76 -16.38 0.68
N PHE A 15 13.72 -15.45 0.68
CA PHE A 15 13.55 -14.16 0.02
C PHE A 15 13.25 -14.35 -1.47
N GLY A 16 12.20 -13.69 -1.95
CA GLY A 16 11.77 -13.74 -3.34
C GLY A 16 10.30 -13.38 -3.52
N PRO A 17 9.77 -13.58 -4.74
CA PRO A 17 8.39 -13.20 -5.07
C PRO A 17 7.33 -13.85 -4.16
N VAL A 18 7.56 -15.09 -3.74
CA VAL A 18 6.61 -15.81 -2.87
C VAL A 18 6.53 -15.15 -1.49
N LEU A 19 7.68 -14.84 -0.88
CA LEU A 19 7.72 -14.16 0.41
C LEU A 19 7.05 -12.78 0.33
N LEU A 20 7.37 -12.00 -0.69
CA LEU A 20 6.80 -10.68 -0.90
C LEU A 20 5.28 -10.75 -1.09
N GLY A 21 4.81 -11.69 -1.92
CA GLY A 21 3.38 -11.87 -2.15
C GLY A 21 2.60 -12.33 -0.91
N GLN A 22 3.17 -13.24 -0.11
CA GLN A 22 2.55 -13.66 1.16
C GLN A 22 2.53 -12.53 2.18
N THR A 23 3.61 -11.77 2.28
CA THR A 23 3.71 -10.62 3.18
C THR A 23 2.65 -9.58 2.83
N GLU A 24 2.56 -9.19 1.56
CA GLU A 24 1.57 -8.24 1.07
C GLU A 24 0.14 -8.69 1.41
N LYS A 25 -0.24 -9.91 1.05
CA LYS A 25 -1.59 -10.45 1.29
C LYS A 25 -1.95 -10.48 2.77
N THR A 26 -0.98 -10.82 3.63
CA THR A 26 -1.19 -10.88 5.07
C THR A 26 -1.37 -9.47 5.65
N LEU A 27 -0.54 -8.51 5.24
CA LEU A 27 -0.68 -7.11 5.65
C LEU A 27 -1.98 -6.49 5.15
N GLN A 28 -2.42 -6.81 3.93
CA GLN A 28 -3.72 -6.37 3.41
C GLN A 28 -4.89 -6.92 4.24
N ALA A 29 -4.81 -8.17 4.68
CA ALA A 29 -5.84 -8.75 5.55
C ALA A 29 -5.95 -8.02 6.90
N LEU A 30 -4.81 -7.62 7.47
CA LEU A 30 -4.78 -6.80 8.69
C LEU A 30 -5.33 -5.39 8.45
N LEU A 31 -4.98 -4.77 7.34
CA LEU A 31 -5.51 -3.46 6.95
C LEU A 31 -7.04 -3.51 6.82
N ARG A 32 -7.59 -4.51 6.14
CA ARG A 32 -9.04 -4.66 6.00
C ARG A 32 -9.76 -4.77 7.35
N ARG A 33 -9.17 -5.43 8.34
CA ARG A 33 -9.70 -5.47 9.72
C ARG A 33 -9.72 -4.07 10.33
N THR A 34 -8.65 -3.31 10.17
CA THR A 34 -8.56 -1.94 10.69
C THR A 34 -9.58 -1.03 10.02
N LEU A 35 -9.84 -1.21 8.71
CA LEU A 35 -10.76 -0.39 7.94
C LEU A 35 -12.25 -0.76 8.14
N ALA A 36 -12.56 -1.90 8.75
CA ALA A 36 -13.92 -2.42 8.84
C ALA A 36 -14.96 -1.46 9.45
N GLY A 37 -14.52 -0.51 10.30
CA GLY A 37 -15.41 0.51 10.89
C GLY A 37 -15.42 1.87 10.17
N THR A 38 -14.76 2.01 9.03
CA THR A 38 -14.54 3.31 8.36
C THR A 38 -15.37 3.53 7.11
N ASP A 39 -16.07 2.52 6.60
CA ASP A 39 -16.73 2.51 5.28
C ASP A 39 -15.77 2.78 4.10
N LEU A 40 -14.47 2.61 4.30
CA LEU A 40 -13.47 2.72 3.25
C LEU A 40 -13.02 1.35 2.78
N SER A 41 -12.93 1.19 1.46
CA SER A 41 -12.19 0.09 0.83
C SER A 41 -10.68 0.35 0.93
N GLU A 42 -9.88 -0.69 0.68
CA GLU A 42 -8.42 -0.55 0.62
C GLU A 42 -7.97 0.49 -0.42
N PRO A 43 -8.46 0.48 -1.68
CA PRO A 43 -8.09 1.51 -2.65
C PRO A 43 -8.45 2.93 -2.21
N GLN A 44 -9.60 3.12 -1.58
CA GLN A 44 -10.02 4.42 -1.05
C GLN A 44 -9.11 4.87 0.10
N TRP A 45 -8.76 3.98 1.01
CA TRP A 45 -7.83 4.26 2.09
C TRP A 45 -6.44 4.64 1.57
N VAL A 46 -5.88 3.83 0.65
CA VAL A 46 -4.55 4.09 0.07
C VAL A 46 -4.51 5.45 -0.63
N THR A 47 -5.57 5.80 -1.37
CA THR A 47 -5.70 7.09 -2.03
C THR A 47 -5.75 8.25 -1.02
N LEU A 48 -6.57 8.15 0.01
CA LEU A 48 -6.67 9.16 1.07
C LEU A 48 -5.34 9.31 1.83
N ARG A 49 -4.68 8.19 2.12
CA ARG A 49 -3.37 8.17 2.77
C ARG A 49 -2.31 8.85 1.92
N LEU A 50 -2.28 8.56 0.62
CA LEU A 50 -1.36 9.19 -0.31
C LEU A 50 -1.62 10.70 -0.43
N ALA A 51 -2.88 11.11 -0.52
CA ALA A 51 -3.26 12.52 -0.51
C ALA A 51 -2.75 13.22 0.77
N SER A 52 -2.87 12.57 1.92
CA SER A 52 -2.36 13.09 3.19
C SER A 52 -0.83 13.24 3.21
N MET A 53 -0.11 12.31 2.57
CA MET A 53 1.36 12.40 2.46
C MET A 53 1.81 13.51 1.50
N LEU A 54 0.99 13.82 0.49
CA LEU A 54 1.25 14.86 -0.53
C LEU A 54 0.53 16.17 -0.22
N ASP A 55 -0.02 16.33 0.98
CA ASP A 55 -0.82 17.49 1.38
C ASP A 55 -0.10 18.82 1.08
N GLY A 56 -0.78 19.70 0.33
CA GLY A 56 -0.25 20.96 -0.12
C GLY A 56 0.75 20.91 -1.29
N GLN A 57 1.09 19.72 -1.81
CA GLN A 57 2.05 19.57 -2.90
C GLN A 57 1.41 19.29 -4.26
N VAL A 58 0.20 18.76 -4.29
CA VAL A 58 -0.50 18.38 -5.52
C VAL A 58 -1.96 18.76 -5.47
N ASP A 59 -2.52 19.06 -6.64
CA ASP A 59 -3.95 19.20 -6.88
C ASP A 59 -4.60 17.86 -7.24
N ARG A 60 -5.88 17.89 -7.64
CA ARG A 60 -6.60 16.69 -8.07
C ARG A 60 -5.90 15.94 -9.21
N VAL A 61 -5.35 16.64 -10.20
CA VAL A 61 -4.65 16.04 -11.34
C VAL A 61 -3.38 15.37 -10.87
N GLY A 62 -2.59 16.02 -10.04
CA GLY A 62 -1.39 15.49 -9.46
C GLY A 62 -1.65 14.26 -8.57
N LEU A 63 -2.72 14.28 -7.78
CA LEU A 63 -3.13 13.13 -6.98
C LEU A 63 -3.55 11.95 -7.87
N THR A 64 -4.35 12.21 -8.91
CA THR A 64 -4.77 11.17 -9.86
C THR A 64 -3.56 10.48 -10.50
N SER A 65 -2.59 11.25 -10.95
CA SER A 65 -1.34 10.74 -11.52
C SER A 65 -0.56 9.91 -10.49
N ALA A 66 -0.38 10.43 -9.28
CA ALA A 66 0.37 9.75 -8.24
C ALA A 66 -0.28 8.41 -7.82
N VAL A 67 -1.60 8.36 -7.72
CA VAL A 67 -2.33 7.12 -7.38
C VAL A 67 -2.23 6.11 -8.51
N THR A 68 -2.42 6.54 -9.76
CA THR A 68 -2.28 5.68 -10.93
C THR A 68 -0.88 5.07 -11.02
N ASP A 69 0.16 5.86 -10.81
CA ASP A 69 1.54 5.41 -10.93
C ASP A 69 2.00 4.53 -9.76
N ARG A 70 1.61 4.88 -8.54
CA ARG A 70 2.11 4.23 -7.32
C ARG A 70 1.27 3.05 -6.88
N ALA A 71 -0.06 3.20 -6.92
CA ALA A 71 -0.99 2.19 -6.43
C ALA A 71 -1.55 1.27 -7.52
N LYS A 72 -1.43 1.66 -8.80
CA LYS A 72 -1.88 0.88 -9.96
C LYS A 72 -3.35 0.48 -9.92
N PHE A 73 -4.21 1.31 -9.32
CA PHE A 73 -5.65 1.05 -9.30
C PHE A 73 -6.28 1.32 -10.66
N ALA A 74 -7.25 0.47 -11.03
CA ALA A 74 -7.90 0.52 -12.34
C ALA A 74 -8.83 1.74 -12.51
N ASP A 75 -9.44 2.23 -11.45
CA ASP A 75 -10.44 3.31 -11.50
C ASP A 75 -10.13 4.41 -10.47
N THR A 76 -9.00 5.08 -10.68
CA THR A 76 -8.51 6.14 -9.80
C THR A 76 -9.49 7.32 -9.73
N THR A 77 -10.12 7.69 -10.85
CA THR A 77 -11.06 8.81 -10.89
C THR A 77 -12.28 8.57 -10.02
N ALA A 78 -12.90 7.39 -10.11
CA ALA A 78 -14.05 7.04 -9.27
C ALA A 78 -13.69 6.98 -7.79
N ILE A 79 -12.48 6.52 -7.44
CA ILE A 79 -11.99 6.52 -6.05
C ILE A 79 -11.89 7.95 -5.51
N ILE A 80 -11.31 8.87 -6.27
CA ILE A 80 -11.16 10.28 -5.88
C ILE A 80 -12.53 10.96 -5.81
N ASP A 81 -13.44 10.69 -6.75
CA ASP A 81 -14.82 11.21 -6.74
C ASP A 81 -15.56 10.76 -5.47
N TYR A 82 -15.49 9.48 -5.13
CA TYR A 82 -16.10 8.95 -3.90
C TYR A 82 -15.57 9.66 -2.64
N LEU A 83 -14.27 9.82 -2.52
CA LEU A 83 -13.67 10.52 -1.37
C LEU A 83 -14.04 12.00 -1.33
N THR A 84 -14.22 12.63 -2.48
CA THR A 84 -14.67 14.03 -2.60
C THR A 84 -16.12 14.17 -2.20
N GLU A 85 -17.00 13.29 -2.65
CA GLU A 85 -18.42 13.24 -2.24
C GLU A 85 -18.56 13.01 -0.74
N ARG A 86 -17.72 12.17 -0.16
CA ARG A 86 -17.63 11.94 1.29
C ARG A 86 -17.02 13.12 2.06
N ARG A 87 -16.61 14.18 1.38
CA ARG A 87 -15.93 15.37 1.95
C ARG A 87 -14.64 15.01 2.71
N LEU A 88 -13.98 13.96 2.31
CA LEU A 88 -12.66 13.56 2.83
C LEU A 88 -11.53 14.17 2.01
N LEU A 89 -11.81 14.50 0.74
CA LEU A 89 -10.93 15.26 -0.16
C LEU A 89 -11.63 16.51 -0.69
N ALA A 90 -10.85 17.55 -0.97
CA ALA A 90 -11.23 18.73 -1.70
C ALA A 90 -10.07 19.12 -2.63
N ASP A 91 -10.32 19.14 -3.94
CA ASP A 91 -9.30 19.41 -4.97
C ASP A 91 -8.02 18.54 -4.82
N GLY A 92 -8.21 17.27 -4.51
CA GLY A 92 -7.10 16.32 -4.35
C GLY A 92 -6.34 16.42 -3.02
N GLN A 93 -6.75 17.30 -2.13
CA GLN A 93 -6.14 17.47 -0.81
C GLN A 93 -7.07 16.98 0.29
N PRO A 94 -6.54 16.42 1.40
CA PRO A 94 -7.37 15.98 2.51
C PRO A 94 -8.04 17.19 3.17
N THR A 95 -9.32 17.06 3.49
CA THR A 95 -10.06 17.99 4.34
C THR A 95 -9.68 17.77 5.81
N GLY A 96 -10.19 18.62 6.71
CA GLY A 96 -10.07 18.37 8.16
C GLY A 96 -10.59 17.00 8.56
N ALA A 97 -11.77 16.61 8.05
CA ALA A 97 -12.35 15.28 8.27
C ALA A 97 -11.49 14.16 7.68
N GLY A 98 -10.90 14.37 6.50
CA GLY A 98 -9.98 13.44 5.89
C GLY A 98 -8.71 13.22 6.72
N ARG A 99 -8.12 14.27 7.25
CA ARG A 99 -6.95 14.20 8.16
C ARG A 99 -7.26 13.49 9.46
N GLU A 100 -8.39 13.80 10.06
CA GLU A 100 -8.85 13.13 11.29
C GLU A 100 -9.06 11.63 11.08
N LEU A 101 -9.66 11.23 9.97
CA LEU A 101 -9.85 9.83 9.62
C LEU A 101 -8.51 9.11 9.43
N VAL A 102 -7.58 9.73 8.70
CA VAL A 102 -6.21 9.17 8.53
C VAL A 102 -5.54 8.98 9.89
N THR A 103 -5.57 9.98 10.75
CA THR A 103 -4.98 9.90 12.10
C THR A 103 -5.61 8.78 12.92
N SER A 104 -6.94 8.66 12.88
CA SER A 104 -7.68 7.62 13.60
C SER A 104 -7.33 6.22 13.12
N VAL A 105 -7.27 5.99 11.81
CA VAL A 105 -6.93 4.69 11.23
C VAL A 105 -5.48 4.33 11.54
N LEU A 106 -4.55 5.27 11.45
CA LEU A 106 -3.14 5.02 11.80
C LEU A 106 -2.98 4.66 13.28
N ALA A 107 -3.68 5.34 14.18
CA ALA A 107 -3.65 5.03 15.61
C ALA A 107 -4.25 3.64 15.91
N ALA A 108 -5.36 3.29 15.27
CA ALA A 108 -5.96 1.96 15.41
C ALA A 108 -5.04 0.86 14.84
N SER A 109 -4.41 1.11 13.71
CA SER A 109 -3.44 0.20 13.11
C SER A 109 -2.22 0.00 14.00
N ASP A 110 -1.66 1.06 14.56
CA ASP A 110 -0.52 0.96 15.48
C ASP A 110 -0.86 0.17 16.74
N LYS A 111 -2.03 0.40 17.30
CA LYS A 111 -2.50 -0.33 18.47
C LYS A 111 -2.64 -1.83 18.25
N THR A 112 -3.13 -2.25 17.08
CA THR A 112 -3.41 -3.66 16.76
C THR A 112 -2.23 -4.37 16.10
N ASN A 113 -1.52 -3.68 15.24
CA ASN A 113 -0.50 -4.27 14.35
C ASN A 113 0.92 -3.71 14.60
N GLY A 114 1.07 -2.73 15.48
CA GLY A 114 2.36 -2.09 15.74
C GLY A 114 3.45 -3.06 16.20
N SER A 115 3.06 -4.17 16.85
CA SER A 115 4.00 -5.23 17.27
C SER A 115 4.72 -5.92 16.11
N ILE A 116 4.18 -5.86 14.88
CA ILE A 116 4.81 -6.43 13.68
C ILE A 116 6.11 -5.69 13.35
N TRP A 117 6.16 -4.40 13.62
CA TRP A 117 7.26 -3.52 13.24
C TRP A 117 8.23 -3.21 14.38
N ARG A 118 7.81 -3.46 15.63
CA ARG A 118 8.66 -3.22 16.79
C ARG A 118 9.77 -4.24 16.87
N ASP A 119 10.88 -3.83 17.44
CA ASP A 119 12.03 -4.70 17.76
C ASP A 119 12.69 -5.37 16.54
N LEU A 120 12.38 -4.90 15.33
CA LEU A 120 13.14 -5.27 14.15
C LEU A 120 14.53 -4.61 14.20
N PRO A 121 15.62 -5.36 13.95
CA PRO A 121 16.96 -4.79 13.94
C PRO A 121 17.08 -3.65 12.91
N THR A 122 17.56 -2.49 13.33
CA THR A 122 17.61 -1.29 12.47
C THR A 122 18.42 -1.52 11.20
N ASP A 123 19.60 -2.16 11.32
CA ASP A 123 20.47 -2.45 10.17
C ASP A 123 19.80 -3.36 9.16
N ASP A 124 19.03 -4.36 9.63
CA ASP A 124 18.28 -5.28 8.77
C ASP A 124 17.12 -4.56 8.08
N VAL A 125 16.44 -3.67 8.77
CA VAL A 125 15.37 -2.83 8.19
C VAL A 125 15.94 -1.92 7.10
N GLU A 126 17.07 -1.26 7.35
CA GLU A 126 17.74 -0.40 6.37
C GLU A 126 18.22 -1.19 5.15
N ALA A 127 18.82 -2.36 5.37
CA ALA A 127 19.26 -3.24 4.29
C ALA A 127 18.07 -3.73 3.46
N THR A 128 16.99 -4.17 4.12
CA THR A 128 15.76 -4.60 3.46
C THR A 128 15.12 -3.48 2.67
N THR A 129 15.10 -2.27 3.21
CA THR A 129 14.59 -1.07 2.52
C THR A 129 15.37 -0.82 1.22
N ARG A 130 16.69 -0.88 1.26
CA ARG A 130 17.53 -0.72 0.06
C ARG A 130 17.24 -1.80 -0.99
N VAL A 131 17.19 -3.05 -0.59
CA VAL A 131 16.96 -4.18 -1.50
C VAL A 131 15.57 -4.09 -2.14
N LEU A 132 14.52 -3.84 -1.36
CA LEU A 132 13.15 -3.76 -1.88
C LEU A 132 12.96 -2.56 -2.83
N ASN A 133 13.58 -1.42 -2.54
CA ASN A 133 13.55 -0.27 -3.45
C ASN A 133 14.27 -0.57 -4.76
N GLU A 134 15.39 -1.30 -4.73
CA GLU A 134 16.08 -1.72 -5.96
C GLU A 134 15.26 -2.71 -6.78
N VAL A 135 14.62 -3.68 -6.13
CA VAL A 135 13.68 -4.62 -6.80
C VAL A 135 12.53 -3.85 -7.46
N LEU A 136 11.95 -2.90 -6.75
CA LEU A 136 10.85 -2.07 -7.25
C LEU A 136 11.29 -1.22 -8.46
N ARG A 137 12.48 -0.61 -8.40
CA ARG A 137 13.04 0.16 -9.51
C ARG A 137 13.22 -0.69 -10.77
N ARG A 138 13.85 -1.87 -10.63
CA ARG A 138 14.06 -2.81 -11.74
C ARG A 138 12.75 -3.30 -12.34
N ALA A 139 11.78 -3.65 -11.51
CA ALA A 139 10.48 -4.10 -11.97
C ALA A 139 9.74 -3.01 -12.77
N ARG A 140 9.80 -1.75 -12.32
CA ARG A 140 9.22 -0.61 -13.05
C ARG A 140 9.87 -0.40 -14.41
N GLU A 141 11.19 -0.50 -14.51
CA GLU A 141 11.92 -0.38 -15.78
C GLU A 141 11.48 -1.45 -16.78
N LEU A 142 11.34 -2.69 -16.34
CA LEU A 142 10.89 -3.78 -17.20
C LEU A 142 9.44 -3.56 -17.69
N THR A 143 8.54 -3.13 -16.82
CA THR A 143 7.15 -2.85 -17.22
C THR A 143 7.02 -1.67 -18.18
N GLN A 144 7.83 -0.64 -18.01
CA GLN A 144 7.87 0.51 -18.92
C GLN A 144 8.47 0.15 -20.29
N SER A 145 9.48 -0.69 -20.34
CA SER A 145 10.11 -1.16 -21.57
C SER A 145 9.16 -2.03 -22.40
N GLU A 146 8.32 -2.83 -21.77
CA GLU A 146 7.28 -3.61 -22.45
C GLU A 146 6.17 -2.72 -23.01
N ALA A 147 5.73 -1.70 -22.27
CA ALA A 147 4.72 -0.74 -22.73
C ALA A 147 5.18 0.10 -23.93
N ALA A 148 6.51 0.32 -24.07
CA ALA A 148 7.11 1.06 -25.19
C ALA A 148 7.32 0.20 -26.45
N LYS A 149 7.11 -1.13 -26.40
CA LYS A 149 7.30 -2.02 -27.55
C LYS A 149 6.07 -1.93 -28.45
N PRO A 150 6.22 -1.53 -29.75
CA PRO A 150 5.09 -1.48 -30.66
C PRO A 150 4.50 -2.88 -30.88
N PRO A 151 3.18 -2.99 -31.11
CA PRO A 151 2.56 -4.27 -31.38
C PRO A 151 3.20 -4.92 -32.60
N THR A 152 3.74 -6.12 -32.45
CA THR A 152 4.22 -6.93 -33.55
C THR A 152 3.05 -7.18 -34.51
N ARG A 153 3.06 -6.53 -35.68
CA ARG A 153 2.14 -6.88 -36.76
C ARG A 153 2.38 -8.34 -37.12
N SER A 154 1.44 -9.16 -36.76
CA SER A 154 1.32 -10.52 -37.33
C SER A 154 1.01 -10.33 -38.80
N VAL A 155 1.98 -10.54 -39.67
CA VAL A 155 1.77 -10.70 -41.12
C VAL A 155 1.29 -12.14 -41.29
N GLY A 156 -0.02 -12.27 -41.54
CA GLY A 156 -0.64 -13.50 -41.98
C GLY A 156 -0.46 -13.68 -43.48
#